data_286b831c45a61bf5b59af8391dd804df
#
_entry.id   286b831c45a61bf5b59af8391dd804df
#
_cell.length_a   1.000
_cell.length_b   1.000
_cell.length_c   1.000
_cell.angle_alpha   90.00
_cell.angle_beta   90.00
_cell.angle_gamma   90.00
#
_symmetry.space_group_name_H-M   'P 1'
#
loop_
_entity.id
_entity.type
_entity.pdbx_description
1 polymer ?
#
loop_
_entity_poly.entity_id
_entity_poly.type
_entity_poly.pdbx_seq_one_letter_code
_entity_poly.pdbx_strand_id
1 'polypeptide(L)'
;MIKKILIVSSLSLTFMLGSCSVISGVAEQLKGIANLANCEYSLNDVSNVSVAGVDVKKVAGGDIGVTDVAKLVASIASKQIPLAMDFNVGIKNPTQTNAKLNTMDWMVNVQNTQLAQGTTTRSYTVNAGRKATVPLNVSTDMYHIFSKDGINSLKSFAGSFKNDGTSSKVGIKIRPTLNVGSYALKTPNYITIEKNIGKKATNTSTVQTSKS
;
A
#
# COMPACT_ATOMS: atom_id res chain seq x y z
N MET A 1 -55.52 -21.48 41.59
CA MET A 1 -54.83 -20.32 40.99
C MET A 1 -53.30 -20.41 41.00
N ILE A 2 -52.67 -21.51 41.42
CA ILE A 2 -51.20 -21.60 41.55
C ILE A 2 -50.51 -22.26 40.32
N LYS A 3 -51.25 -22.98 39.46
CA LYS A 3 -50.69 -23.62 38.26
C LYS A 3 -50.39 -22.76 37.05
N LYS A 4 -50.86 -21.50 37.00
CA LYS A 4 -50.64 -20.58 35.86
C LYS A 4 -49.42 -19.67 36.02
N ILE A 5 -48.83 -19.59 37.22
CA ILE A 5 -47.65 -18.72 37.49
C ILE A 5 -46.31 -19.41 37.13
N LEU A 6 -46.27 -20.77 37.15
CA LEU A 6 -45.06 -21.54 36.87
C LEU A 6 -44.69 -21.63 35.37
N ILE A 7 -45.62 -21.34 34.46
CA ILE A 7 -45.35 -21.43 33.00
C ILE A 7 -44.75 -20.13 32.46
N VAL A 8 -44.99 -18.97 33.10
CA VAL A 8 -44.45 -17.67 32.65
C VAL A 8 -42.96 -17.49 33.04
N SER A 9 -42.54 -18.18 34.12
CA SER A 9 -41.13 -18.12 34.57
C SER A 9 -40.14 -18.95 33.73
N SER A 10 -40.62 -19.95 32.97
CA SER A 10 -39.77 -20.81 32.15
C SER A 10 -39.43 -20.23 30.76
N LEU A 11 -40.19 -19.21 30.31
CA LEU A 11 -40.02 -18.66 28.95
C LEU A 11 -39.00 -17.50 28.89
N SER A 12 -38.62 -16.90 30.03
CA SER A 12 -37.68 -15.77 30.07
C SER A 12 -36.20 -16.18 30.21
N LEU A 13 -35.88 -17.45 30.40
CA LEU A 13 -34.50 -17.93 30.63
C LEU A 13 -33.80 -18.43 29.37
N THR A 14 -34.51 -18.56 28.24
CA THR A 14 -33.94 -19.09 27.01
C THR A 14 -33.38 -17.99 26.07
N PHE A 15 -33.50 -16.70 26.43
CA PHE A 15 -33.04 -15.58 25.55
C PHE A 15 -31.60 -15.09 25.86
N MET A 16 -30.93 -15.64 26.89
CA MET A 16 -29.60 -15.15 27.31
C MET A 16 -28.41 -15.94 26.75
N LEU A 17 -28.62 -17.00 25.96
CA LEU A 17 -27.51 -17.82 25.48
C LEU A 17 -27.01 -17.50 24.06
N GLY A 18 -27.64 -16.53 23.38
CA GLY A 18 -27.26 -16.15 22.00
C GLY A 18 -26.21 -15.03 21.88
N SER A 19 -25.88 -14.32 22.98
CA SER A 19 -25.09 -13.09 22.91
C SER A 19 -23.58 -13.28 22.96
N CYS A 20 -23.08 -14.45 23.39
CA CYS A 20 -21.62 -14.64 23.55
C CYS A 20 -20.86 -14.85 22.23
N SER A 21 -21.50 -15.38 21.18
CA SER A 21 -20.82 -15.65 19.92
C SER A 21 -20.57 -14.39 19.08
N VAL A 22 -21.44 -13.39 19.19
CA VAL A 22 -21.29 -12.11 18.48
C VAL A 22 -20.15 -11.29 19.09
N ILE A 23 -20.05 -11.27 20.41
CA ILE A 23 -19.03 -10.51 21.15
C ILE A 23 -17.63 -11.10 20.93
N SER A 24 -17.49 -12.42 20.90
CA SER A 24 -16.20 -13.09 20.63
C SER A 24 -15.70 -12.80 19.20
N GLY A 25 -16.59 -12.81 18.22
CA GLY A 25 -16.24 -12.48 16.83
C GLY A 25 -15.71 -11.05 16.66
N VAL A 26 -16.31 -10.07 17.34
CA VAL A 26 -15.86 -8.68 17.33
C VAL A 26 -14.50 -8.52 18.04
N ALA A 27 -14.31 -9.19 19.18
CA ALA A 27 -13.05 -9.14 19.91
C ALA A 27 -11.88 -9.73 19.11
N GLU A 28 -12.08 -10.84 18.38
CA GLU A 28 -11.05 -11.41 17.49
C GLU A 28 -10.73 -10.49 16.31
N GLN A 29 -11.72 -9.80 15.77
CA GLN A 29 -11.53 -8.87 14.67
C GLN A 29 -10.79 -7.61 15.11
N LEU A 30 -11.08 -7.10 16.33
CA LEU A 30 -10.31 -5.99 16.92
C LEU A 30 -8.85 -6.37 17.18
N LYS A 31 -8.59 -7.61 17.61
CA LYS A 31 -7.22 -8.15 17.69
C LYS A 31 -6.52 -8.17 16.34
N GLY A 32 -7.24 -8.44 15.25
CA GLY A 32 -6.71 -8.41 13.90
C GLY A 32 -6.18 -7.03 13.47
N ILE A 33 -6.86 -5.94 13.87
CA ILE A 33 -6.38 -4.56 13.61
C ILE A 33 -5.17 -4.24 14.46
N ALA A 34 -5.19 -4.57 15.74
CA ALA A 34 -4.04 -4.40 16.62
C ALA A 34 -2.83 -5.17 16.08
N ASN A 35 -3.03 -6.37 15.55
CA ASN A 35 -1.98 -7.15 14.92
C ASN A 35 -1.44 -6.49 13.65
N LEU A 36 -2.29 -5.89 12.80
CA LEU A 36 -1.83 -5.12 11.64
C LEU A 36 -0.98 -3.91 12.06
N ALA A 37 -1.37 -3.21 13.14
CA ALA A 37 -0.59 -2.10 13.66
C ALA A 37 0.78 -2.53 14.23
N ASN A 38 0.90 -3.78 14.69
CA ASN A 38 2.12 -4.36 15.21
C ASN A 38 2.99 -5.05 14.14
N CYS A 39 2.50 -5.15 12.89
CA CYS A 39 3.30 -5.68 11.80
C CYS A 39 4.45 -4.74 11.42
N GLU A 40 5.55 -5.33 10.97
CA GLU A 40 6.66 -4.60 10.37
C GLU A 40 6.42 -4.47 8.88
N TYR A 41 6.55 -3.26 8.34
CA TYR A 41 6.33 -2.98 6.93
C TYR A 41 7.63 -2.58 6.25
N SER A 42 7.82 -3.01 5.01
CA SER A 42 9.02 -2.72 4.22
C SER A 42 8.66 -2.54 2.75
N LEU A 43 9.45 -1.74 2.03
CA LEU A 43 9.43 -1.70 0.58
C LEU A 43 10.52 -2.63 0.06
N ASN A 44 10.12 -3.82 -0.39
CA ASN A 44 11.07 -4.84 -0.83
C ASN A 44 11.69 -4.45 -2.17
N ASP A 45 10.86 -4.05 -3.14
CA ASP A 45 11.29 -3.75 -4.49
C ASP A 45 10.43 -2.67 -5.15
N VAL A 46 11.03 -1.97 -6.12
CA VAL A 46 10.38 -1.08 -7.08
C VAL A 46 10.86 -1.48 -8.46
N SER A 47 9.97 -1.94 -9.30
CA SER A 47 10.29 -2.52 -10.61
C SER A 47 9.33 -2.02 -11.69
N ASN A 48 9.64 -2.39 -12.95
CA ASN A 48 8.81 -2.09 -14.12
C ASN A 48 8.45 -0.60 -14.26
N VAL A 49 9.39 0.28 -13.90
CA VAL A 49 9.15 1.73 -13.99
C VAL A 49 9.25 2.16 -15.43
N SER A 50 8.15 2.66 -15.98
CA SER A 50 8.08 3.13 -17.36
C SER A 50 7.30 4.44 -17.46
N VAL A 51 7.72 5.31 -18.38
CA VAL A 51 7.06 6.57 -18.72
C VAL A 51 6.71 6.53 -20.20
N ALA A 52 5.45 6.75 -20.53
CA ALA A 52 4.94 6.61 -21.90
C ALA A 52 5.27 5.23 -22.53
N GLY A 53 5.34 4.17 -21.72
CA GLY A 53 5.73 2.84 -22.16
C GLY A 53 7.22 2.67 -22.46
N VAL A 54 8.05 3.64 -22.06
CA VAL A 54 9.52 3.57 -22.18
C VAL A 54 10.13 3.29 -20.80
N ASP A 55 10.97 2.26 -20.68
CA ASP A 55 11.66 1.94 -19.42
C ASP A 55 12.55 3.12 -18.99
N VAL A 56 12.36 3.57 -17.74
CA VAL A 56 13.13 4.71 -17.20
C VAL A 56 14.63 4.44 -17.14
N LYS A 57 15.06 3.19 -17.04
CA LYS A 57 16.49 2.82 -17.06
C LYS A 57 17.13 3.11 -18.42
N LYS A 58 16.39 2.89 -19.51
CA LYS A 58 16.84 3.28 -20.87
C LYS A 58 16.96 4.79 -20.99
N VAL A 59 15.95 5.54 -20.50
CA VAL A 59 15.99 7.00 -20.48
C VAL A 59 17.18 7.51 -19.67
N ALA A 60 17.40 6.96 -18.49
CA ALA A 60 18.50 7.32 -17.60
C ALA A 60 19.88 6.99 -18.20
N GLY A 61 20.00 5.88 -18.92
CA GLY A 61 21.22 5.42 -19.59
C GLY A 61 21.55 6.16 -20.89
N GLY A 62 20.59 6.88 -21.47
CA GLY A 62 20.69 7.43 -22.81
C GLY A 62 20.46 6.41 -23.92
N ASP A 63 19.97 5.21 -23.60
CA ASP A 63 19.78 4.05 -24.45
C ASP A 63 18.38 4.05 -25.09
N ILE A 64 17.90 5.22 -25.48
CA ILE A 64 16.59 5.43 -26.09
C ILE A 64 16.69 5.39 -27.61
N GLY A 65 15.95 4.46 -28.22
CA GLY A 65 15.86 4.37 -29.68
C GLY A 65 14.86 5.39 -30.26
N VAL A 66 14.85 5.50 -31.58
CA VAL A 66 13.94 6.41 -32.31
C VAL A 66 12.47 6.16 -31.95
N THR A 67 12.08 4.89 -31.81
CA THR A 67 10.72 4.50 -31.41
C THR A 67 10.37 4.98 -30.01
N ASP A 68 11.31 4.93 -29.06
CA ASP A 68 11.10 5.38 -27.69
C ASP A 68 10.95 6.92 -27.64
N VAL A 69 11.78 7.63 -28.42
CA VAL A 69 11.66 9.08 -28.57
C VAL A 69 10.29 9.45 -29.16
N ALA A 70 9.85 8.74 -30.20
CA ALA A 70 8.54 8.98 -30.82
C ALA A 70 7.38 8.78 -29.82
N LYS A 71 7.42 7.75 -28.97
CA LYS A 71 6.43 7.54 -27.90
C LYS A 71 6.39 8.68 -26.89
N LEU A 72 7.57 9.15 -26.44
CA LEU A 72 7.67 10.25 -25.48
C LEU A 72 7.12 11.56 -26.10
N VAL A 73 7.50 11.88 -27.34
CA VAL A 73 7.00 13.07 -28.06
C VAL A 73 5.49 12.99 -28.25
N ALA A 74 4.96 11.84 -28.69
CA ALA A 74 3.52 11.65 -28.88
C ALA A 74 2.76 11.82 -27.55
N SER A 75 3.29 11.32 -26.45
CA SER A 75 2.69 11.46 -25.12
C SER A 75 2.65 12.91 -24.65
N ILE A 76 3.70 13.68 -24.90
CA ILE A 76 3.74 15.13 -24.61
C ILE A 76 2.72 15.87 -25.50
N ALA A 77 2.67 15.56 -26.78
CA ALA A 77 1.75 16.20 -27.72
C ALA A 77 0.28 15.90 -27.40
N SER A 78 -0.02 14.67 -26.96
CA SER A 78 -1.37 14.28 -26.52
C SER A 78 -1.75 14.78 -25.14
N LYS A 79 -0.85 15.45 -24.43
CA LYS A 79 -1.02 15.88 -23.03
C LYS A 79 -1.34 14.72 -22.08
N GLN A 80 -0.79 13.54 -22.36
CA GLN A 80 -0.92 12.35 -21.53
C GLN A 80 0.45 11.67 -21.41
N ILE A 81 1.03 11.67 -20.23
CA ILE A 81 2.33 11.04 -19.94
C ILE A 81 2.09 9.90 -18.92
N PRO A 82 1.68 8.71 -19.39
CA PRO A 82 1.42 7.60 -18.49
C PRO A 82 2.71 7.15 -17.81
N LEU A 83 2.68 7.10 -16.49
CA LEU A 83 3.69 6.49 -15.65
C LEU A 83 3.14 5.17 -15.12
N ALA A 84 3.88 4.09 -15.27
CA ALA A 84 3.59 2.82 -14.62
C ALA A 84 4.79 2.37 -13.77
N MET A 85 4.51 1.77 -12.62
CA MET A 85 5.53 1.18 -11.73
C MET A 85 4.91 0.15 -10.79
N ASP A 86 5.70 -0.84 -10.43
CA ASP A 86 5.31 -1.88 -9.50
C ASP A 86 6.06 -1.76 -8.19
N PHE A 87 5.32 -1.84 -7.08
CA PHE A 87 5.88 -1.85 -5.73
C PHE A 87 5.54 -3.17 -5.05
N ASN A 88 6.51 -3.76 -4.38
CA ASN A 88 6.32 -4.93 -3.54
C ASN A 88 6.46 -4.53 -2.06
N VAL A 89 5.31 -4.34 -1.40
CA VAL A 89 5.26 -4.02 0.03
C VAL A 89 5.35 -5.32 0.84
N GLY A 90 6.41 -5.46 1.60
CA GLY A 90 6.60 -6.56 2.55
C GLY A 90 5.87 -6.28 3.85
N ILE A 91 5.16 -7.28 4.38
CA ILE A 91 4.51 -7.25 5.69
C ILE A 91 5.01 -8.44 6.49
N LYS A 92 5.66 -8.20 7.62
CA LYS A 92 6.08 -9.24 8.56
C LYS A 92 5.22 -9.14 9.81
N ASN A 93 4.60 -10.24 10.18
CA ASN A 93 3.79 -10.36 11.38
C ASN A 93 4.63 -10.98 12.51
N PRO A 94 5.13 -10.20 13.49
CA PRO A 94 5.92 -10.73 14.60
C PRO A 94 5.06 -11.34 15.70
N THR A 95 3.72 -11.22 15.60
CA THR A 95 2.80 -11.68 16.66
C THR A 95 2.50 -13.17 16.56
N GLN A 96 1.89 -13.73 17.61
CA GLN A 96 1.48 -15.15 17.68
C GLN A 96 0.11 -15.42 17.03
N THR A 97 -0.54 -14.41 16.48
CA THR A 97 -1.86 -14.52 15.86
C THR A 97 -1.85 -13.96 14.43
N ASN A 98 -2.73 -14.46 13.57
CA ASN A 98 -2.78 -14.02 12.19
C ASN A 98 -3.21 -12.55 12.10
N ALA A 99 -2.57 -11.79 11.24
CA ALA A 99 -2.98 -10.45 10.83
C ALA A 99 -3.76 -10.53 9.53
N LYS A 100 -4.95 -9.94 9.48
CA LYS A 100 -5.81 -9.92 8.28
C LYS A 100 -5.92 -8.50 7.76
N LEU A 101 -5.70 -8.34 6.46
CA LEU A 101 -5.82 -7.10 5.72
C LEU A 101 -6.88 -7.29 4.63
N ASN A 102 -7.99 -6.56 4.68
CA ASN A 102 -9.03 -6.61 3.65
C ASN A 102 -8.71 -5.69 2.47
N THR A 103 -8.45 -4.43 2.78
CA THR A 103 -8.02 -3.43 1.81
C THR A 103 -6.89 -2.59 2.42
N MET A 104 -6.21 -1.83 1.59
CA MET A 104 -5.15 -0.95 2.02
C MET A 104 -5.18 0.31 1.16
N ASP A 105 -5.39 1.46 1.80
CA ASP A 105 -5.17 2.74 1.13
C ASP A 105 -3.65 2.94 0.99
N TRP A 106 -3.24 3.49 -0.13
CA TRP A 106 -1.82 3.74 -0.38
C TRP A 106 -1.61 5.07 -1.12
N MET A 107 -0.47 5.70 -0.86
CA MET A 107 0.04 6.87 -1.58
C MET A 107 1.51 6.64 -1.90
N VAL A 108 1.91 6.99 -3.10
CA VAL A 108 3.31 6.91 -3.56
C VAL A 108 3.86 8.30 -3.74
N ASN A 109 5.02 8.54 -3.13
CA ASN A 109 5.78 9.77 -3.25
C ASN A 109 7.18 9.46 -3.79
N VAL A 110 7.66 10.30 -4.70
CA VAL A 110 9.06 10.30 -5.14
C VAL A 110 9.63 11.70 -4.92
N GLN A 111 10.74 11.81 -4.22
CA GLN A 111 11.37 13.09 -3.88
C GLN A 111 10.36 14.10 -3.26
N ASN A 112 9.52 13.65 -2.35
CA ASN A 112 8.45 14.43 -1.70
C ASN A 112 7.27 14.86 -2.60
N THR A 113 7.27 14.50 -3.88
CA THR A 113 6.13 14.74 -4.77
C THR A 113 5.22 13.53 -4.75
N GLN A 114 3.94 13.72 -4.41
CA GLN A 114 2.94 12.66 -4.51
C GLN A 114 2.66 12.36 -5.98
N LEU A 115 2.92 11.11 -6.40
CA LEU A 115 2.71 10.67 -7.78
C LEU A 115 1.35 10.04 -7.97
N ALA A 116 0.92 9.22 -7.01
CA ALA A 116 -0.32 8.46 -7.11
C ALA A 116 -0.86 8.08 -5.74
N GLN A 117 -2.14 7.75 -5.71
CA GLN A 117 -2.82 7.17 -4.55
C GLN A 117 -3.90 6.20 -5.00
N GLY A 118 -4.28 5.29 -4.14
CA GLY A 118 -5.32 4.32 -4.44
C GLY A 118 -5.64 3.42 -3.26
N THR A 119 -6.45 2.41 -3.53
CA THR A 119 -6.83 1.39 -2.54
C THR A 119 -6.71 0.01 -3.17
N THR A 120 -6.11 -0.94 -2.46
CA THR A 120 -6.10 -2.35 -2.90
C THR A 120 -7.48 -2.96 -2.72
N THR A 121 -7.88 -3.82 -3.65
CA THR A 121 -9.16 -4.56 -3.58
C THR A 121 -8.98 -6.00 -3.11
N ARG A 122 -7.74 -6.44 -2.95
CA ARG A 122 -7.39 -7.81 -2.60
C ARG A 122 -7.14 -7.95 -1.11
N SER A 123 -7.71 -9.00 -0.50
CA SER A 123 -7.46 -9.34 0.90
C SER A 123 -6.19 -10.18 1.06
N TYR A 124 -5.47 -9.96 2.16
CA TYR A 124 -4.25 -10.68 2.51
C TYR A 124 -4.32 -11.18 3.94
N THR A 125 -3.76 -12.36 4.18
CA THR A 125 -3.54 -12.89 5.53
C THR A 125 -2.05 -13.07 5.74
N VAL A 126 -1.51 -12.46 6.79
CA VAL A 126 -0.14 -12.66 7.22
C VAL A 126 -0.15 -13.54 8.44
N ASN A 127 0.22 -14.80 8.29
CA ASN A 127 0.21 -15.77 9.37
C ASN A 127 1.16 -15.36 10.50
N ALA A 128 0.89 -15.84 11.70
CA ALA A 128 1.74 -15.64 12.88
C ALA A 128 3.21 -15.95 12.58
N GLY A 129 4.10 -15.07 12.92
CA GLY A 129 5.55 -15.20 12.70
C GLY A 129 5.99 -15.22 11.23
N ARG A 130 5.09 -14.99 10.26
CA ARG A 130 5.38 -15.10 8.82
C ARG A 130 5.44 -13.73 8.13
N LYS A 131 5.92 -13.77 6.88
CA LYS A 131 5.96 -12.63 5.96
C LYS A 131 4.97 -12.85 4.82
N ALA A 132 4.41 -11.76 4.30
CA ALA A 132 3.65 -11.71 3.06
C ALA A 132 4.15 -10.53 2.21
N THR A 133 3.87 -10.57 0.90
CA THR A 133 4.14 -9.47 -0.01
C THR A 133 2.84 -9.03 -0.65
N VAL A 134 2.59 -7.73 -0.62
CA VAL A 134 1.45 -7.07 -1.26
C VAL A 134 1.97 -6.32 -2.48
N PRO A 135 1.68 -6.80 -3.71
CA PRO A 135 2.02 -6.09 -4.92
C PRO A 135 1.08 -4.89 -5.11
N LEU A 136 1.63 -3.74 -5.45
CA LEU A 136 0.92 -2.52 -5.82
C LEU A 136 1.33 -2.15 -7.24
N ASN A 137 0.40 -2.27 -8.19
CA ASN A 137 0.60 -1.80 -9.54
C ASN A 137 0.08 -0.35 -9.60
N VAL A 138 0.98 0.57 -9.83
CA VAL A 138 0.68 2.00 -9.87
C VAL A 138 0.70 2.46 -11.32
N SER A 139 -0.40 3.08 -11.75
CA SER A 139 -0.49 3.74 -13.05
C SER A 139 -1.13 5.12 -12.85
N THR A 140 -0.50 6.17 -13.38
CA THR A 140 -0.98 7.54 -13.25
C THR A 140 -0.52 8.38 -14.44
N ASP A 141 -1.19 9.51 -14.69
CA ASP A 141 -0.75 10.48 -15.69
C ASP A 141 0.13 11.55 -15.03
N MET A 142 1.33 11.70 -15.55
CA MET A 142 2.34 12.64 -15.07
C MET A 142 2.43 13.93 -15.91
N TYR A 143 1.49 14.17 -16.81
CA TYR A 143 1.54 15.34 -17.69
C TYR A 143 1.72 16.65 -16.91
N HIS A 144 0.95 16.85 -15.82
CA HIS A 144 1.03 18.06 -15.02
C HIS A 144 2.38 18.27 -14.34
N ILE A 145 3.12 17.18 -14.07
CA ILE A 145 4.43 17.22 -13.43
C ILE A 145 5.52 17.48 -14.47
N PHE A 146 5.43 16.83 -15.64
CA PHE A 146 6.45 16.92 -16.68
C PHE A 146 6.20 18.05 -17.71
N SER A 147 4.98 18.57 -17.80
CA SER A 147 4.64 19.57 -18.83
C SER A 147 5.37 20.91 -18.67
N LYS A 148 5.80 21.27 -17.46
CA LYS A 148 6.46 22.55 -17.20
C LYS A 148 7.88 22.63 -17.79
N ASP A 149 8.67 21.55 -17.63
CA ASP A 149 10.07 21.48 -18.04
C ASP A 149 10.35 20.36 -19.07
N GLY A 150 9.29 19.70 -19.54
CA GLY A 150 9.33 18.70 -20.59
C GLY A 150 10.34 17.58 -20.35
N ILE A 151 11.25 17.40 -21.32
CA ILE A 151 12.22 16.31 -21.32
C ILE A 151 13.24 16.37 -20.16
N ASN A 152 13.50 17.56 -19.60
CA ASN A 152 14.44 17.71 -18.48
C ASN A 152 13.86 17.16 -17.18
N SER A 153 12.58 17.41 -16.91
CA SER A 153 11.88 16.82 -15.79
C SER A 153 11.83 15.30 -15.89
N LEU A 154 11.61 14.78 -17.11
CA LEU A 154 11.64 13.34 -17.37
C LEU A 154 13.04 12.73 -17.15
N LYS A 155 14.10 13.39 -17.64
CA LYS A 155 15.48 12.95 -17.40
C LYS A 155 15.82 12.96 -15.92
N SER A 156 15.43 13.98 -15.18
CA SER A 156 15.63 14.09 -13.73
C SER A 156 14.90 12.97 -12.99
N PHE A 157 13.65 12.70 -13.36
CA PHE A 157 12.87 11.59 -12.81
C PHE A 157 13.53 10.25 -13.14
N ALA A 158 13.89 10.01 -14.40
CA ALA A 158 14.56 8.77 -14.81
C ALA A 158 15.93 8.60 -14.13
N GLY A 159 16.68 9.69 -13.99
CA GLY A 159 17.94 9.71 -13.25
C GLY A 159 17.82 9.23 -11.81
N SER A 160 16.64 9.42 -11.20
CA SER A 160 16.33 8.92 -9.86
C SER A 160 16.38 7.40 -9.73
N PHE A 161 16.30 6.67 -10.83
CA PHE A 161 16.35 5.21 -10.88
C PHE A 161 17.70 4.67 -11.39
N LYS A 162 18.68 5.54 -11.61
CA LYS A 162 20.04 5.17 -12.03
C LYS A 162 20.83 4.57 -10.89
N ASN A 163 21.62 3.54 -11.19
CA ASN A 163 22.51 2.89 -10.22
C ASN A 163 23.92 3.55 -10.18
N ASP A 164 24.00 4.87 -10.38
CA ASP A 164 25.28 5.62 -10.50
C ASP A 164 25.72 6.29 -9.18
N GLY A 165 25.07 5.96 -8.07
CA GLY A 165 25.38 6.55 -6.77
C GLY A 165 24.48 7.73 -6.39
N THR A 166 23.71 8.31 -7.31
CA THR A 166 22.61 9.21 -7.00
C THR A 166 21.46 8.40 -6.41
N SER A 167 20.96 8.80 -5.25
CA SER A 167 19.83 8.12 -4.62
C SER A 167 18.59 8.97 -4.67
N SER A 168 17.48 8.38 -5.08
CA SER A 168 16.18 9.00 -4.94
C SER A 168 15.37 8.35 -3.85
N LYS A 169 14.75 9.18 -3.04
CA LYS A 169 13.88 8.76 -1.97
C LYS A 169 12.51 8.44 -2.53
N VAL A 170 12.12 7.18 -2.45
CA VAL A 170 10.76 6.74 -2.71
C VAL A 170 10.08 6.43 -1.40
N GLY A 171 8.93 7.04 -1.18
CA GLY A 171 8.09 6.85 -0.02
C GLY A 171 6.75 6.22 -0.41
N ILE A 172 6.32 5.24 0.37
CA ILE A 172 4.96 4.73 0.32
C ILE A 172 4.31 4.97 1.66
N LYS A 173 3.16 5.62 1.65
CA LYS A 173 2.28 5.71 2.81
C LYS A 173 1.16 4.70 2.65
N ILE A 174 0.97 3.83 3.62
CA ILE A 174 -0.08 2.80 3.60
C ILE A 174 -0.96 2.92 4.82
N ARG A 175 -2.24 2.61 4.65
CA ARG A 175 -3.22 2.55 5.74
C ARG A 175 -4.07 1.31 5.59
N PRO A 176 -3.72 0.22 6.30
CA PRO A 176 -4.45 -1.03 6.29
C PRO A 176 -5.88 -0.88 6.84
N THR A 177 -6.82 -1.64 6.27
CA THR A 177 -8.21 -1.71 6.66
C THR A 177 -8.60 -3.16 6.93
N LEU A 178 -9.33 -3.39 8.01
CA LEU A 178 -9.98 -4.64 8.33
C LEU A 178 -11.50 -4.44 8.35
N ASN A 179 -12.24 -5.32 7.69
CA ASN A 179 -13.70 -5.30 7.76
C ASN A 179 -14.19 -6.12 8.95
N VAL A 180 -15.06 -5.50 9.76
CA VAL A 180 -15.69 -6.09 10.95
C VAL A 180 -17.19 -6.05 10.72
N GLY A 181 -17.78 -7.14 10.23
CA GLY A 181 -19.17 -7.11 9.75
C GLY A 181 -19.32 -6.11 8.61
N SER A 182 -20.23 -5.15 8.77
CA SER A 182 -20.46 -4.06 7.81
C SER A 182 -19.51 -2.86 7.98
N TYR A 183 -18.66 -2.86 8.99
CA TYR A 183 -17.79 -1.72 9.31
C TYR A 183 -16.38 -1.94 8.77
N ALA A 184 -15.83 -0.91 8.12
CA ALA A 184 -14.43 -0.88 7.70
C ALA A 184 -13.61 -0.11 8.75
N LEU A 185 -12.78 -0.82 9.49
CA LEU A 185 -11.90 -0.25 10.51
C LEU A 185 -10.51 -0.04 9.91
N LYS A 186 -10.06 1.19 9.83
CA LYS A 186 -8.73 1.58 9.35
C LYS A 186 -7.76 1.74 10.51
N THR A 187 -6.49 1.43 10.29
CA THR A 187 -5.46 1.83 11.26
C THR A 187 -5.51 3.35 11.43
N PRO A 188 -5.32 3.88 12.66
CA PRO A 188 -5.51 5.31 12.92
C PRO A 188 -4.59 6.20 12.08
N ASN A 189 -3.37 5.75 11.82
CA ASN A 189 -2.35 6.51 11.11
C ASN A 189 -1.89 5.81 9.84
N TYR A 190 -1.37 6.60 8.88
CA TYR A 190 -0.59 6.06 7.79
C TYR A 190 0.77 5.57 8.29
N ILE A 191 1.17 4.40 7.80
CA ILE A 191 2.49 3.85 7.98
C ILE A 191 3.32 4.34 6.80
N THR A 192 4.40 5.06 7.06
CA THR A 192 5.30 5.57 6.03
C THR A 192 6.50 4.65 5.90
N ILE A 193 6.75 4.18 4.69
CA ILE A 193 7.89 3.34 4.34
C ILE A 193 8.70 4.12 3.31
N GLU A 194 9.98 4.32 3.60
CA GLU A 194 10.89 5.05 2.71
C GLU A 194 12.05 4.15 2.29
N LYS A 195 12.41 4.22 1.03
CA LYS A 195 13.56 3.52 0.47
C LYS A 195 14.32 4.42 -0.49
N ASN A 196 15.63 4.46 -0.36
CA ASN A 196 16.48 5.09 -1.35
C ASN A 196 16.73 4.11 -2.51
N ILE A 197 16.39 4.55 -3.72
CA ILE A 197 16.61 3.80 -4.97
C ILE A 197 17.83 4.41 -5.66
N GLY A 198 18.62 3.60 -6.38
CA GLY A 198 19.79 4.09 -7.13
C GLY A 198 21.12 4.03 -6.37
N LYS A 199 21.13 3.82 -5.06
CA LYS A 199 22.36 3.50 -4.32
C LYS A 199 22.57 1.98 -4.29
N LYS A 200 23.81 1.51 -4.50
CA LYS A 200 24.20 0.12 -4.24
C LYS A 200 23.65 -0.25 -2.85
N ALA A 201 22.74 -1.22 -2.82
CA ALA A 201 21.85 -1.46 -1.69
C ALA A 201 22.59 -1.63 -0.36
N THR A 202 22.58 -0.59 0.45
CA THR A 202 22.57 -0.76 1.89
C THR A 202 21.10 -0.89 2.27
N ASN A 203 20.68 -2.10 2.64
CA ASN A 203 19.28 -2.43 2.95
C ASN A 203 18.85 -1.74 4.25
N THR A 204 18.52 -0.47 4.20
CA THR A 204 17.94 0.25 5.33
C THR A 204 16.61 0.81 4.89
N SER A 205 15.54 0.08 5.18
CA SER A 205 14.19 0.61 5.13
C SER A 205 13.89 1.26 6.48
N THR A 206 13.66 2.56 6.50
CA THR A 206 13.26 3.27 7.72
C THR A 206 11.74 3.32 7.76
N VAL A 207 11.16 2.75 8.81
CA VAL A 207 9.71 2.81 9.08
C VAL A 207 9.48 3.95 10.07
N GLN A 208 8.66 4.92 9.70
CA GLN A 208 8.19 5.96 10.60
C GLN A 208 6.68 5.86 10.76
N THR A 209 6.23 5.79 12.01
CA THR A 209 4.80 5.89 12.36
C THR A 209 4.56 7.35 12.78
N SER A 210 3.88 8.13 11.95
CA SER A 210 3.51 9.48 12.33
C SER A 210 2.34 9.43 13.31
N LYS A 211 2.56 9.83 14.56
CA LYS A 211 1.50 10.17 15.50
C LYS A 211 1.03 11.58 15.12
N SER A 212 -0.21 11.71 14.69
CA SER A 212 -0.94 12.99 14.66
C SER A 212 -1.89 13.05 15.84
#